data_7f9c35b303f57464a23c6d7018bdbc77
#
_entry.id   7f9c35b303f57464a23c6d7018bdbc77
#
_cell.length_a   1.000
_cell.length_b   1.000
_cell.length_c   1.000
_cell.angle_alpha   90.00
_cell.angle_beta   90.00
_cell.angle_gamma   90.00
#
_symmetry.space_group_name_H-M   'P 1'
#
loop_
_entity.id
_entity.type
_entity.pdbx_description
1 polymer ?
#
loop_
_entity_poly.entity_id
_entity_poly.type
_entity_poly.pdbx_seq_one_letter_code
_entity_poly.pdbx_strand_id
1 'polypeptide(L)'
;MKITGIEPRDDHQVKIVAEFEPETLEKFKGKAARQIAAKAKIPGFRPGKAPYDVIARLYGESEIEDNALELMLQDMYPAILKEANVEPAAPGNLEDIDKGETLRLTFVVPLEPTVDLG
;
A
#
# COMPACT_ATOMS: atom_id res chain seq x y z
N MET A 1 9.66 0.37 7.94
CA MET A 1 9.83 0.41 6.47
C MET A 1 11.29 0.48 6.10
N LYS A 2 11.67 -0.30 5.11
CA LYS A 2 13.04 -0.31 4.63
C LYS A 2 13.03 -0.36 3.10
N ILE A 3 13.78 0.53 2.46
CA ILE A 3 13.95 0.51 1.01
C ILE A 3 15.08 -0.46 0.70
N THR A 4 14.78 -1.54 -0.01
CA THR A 4 15.77 -2.58 -0.33
C THR A 4 16.33 -2.47 -1.72
N GLY A 5 15.68 -1.72 -2.61
CA GLY A 5 16.18 -1.53 -3.96
C GLY A 5 15.56 -0.34 -4.63
N ILE A 6 16.36 0.37 -5.41
CA ILE A 6 15.91 1.46 -6.26
C ILE A 6 16.60 1.24 -7.60
N GLU A 7 15.81 0.98 -8.64
CA GLU A 7 16.34 0.73 -9.96
C GLU A 7 15.73 1.68 -10.98
N PRO A 8 16.55 2.44 -11.71
CA PRO A 8 16.00 3.24 -12.79
C PRO A 8 15.53 2.33 -13.93
N ARG A 9 14.43 2.71 -14.53
CA ARG A 9 13.88 2.01 -15.67
C ARG A 9 13.86 2.93 -16.89
N ASP A 10 13.69 2.33 -18.05
CA ASP A 10 13.49 3.10 -19.26
C ASP A 10 12.18 3.90 -19.15
N ASP A 11 11.97 4.84 -20.06
CA ASP A 11 10.77 5.67 -20.11
C ASP A 11 10.57 6.57 -18.88
N HIS A 12 11.67 7.03 -18.30
CA HIS A 12 11.63 7.94 -17.16
C HIS A 12 10.84 7.39 -15.99
N GLN A 13 11.10 6.13 -15.64
CA GLN A 13 10.50 5.48 -14.50
C GLN A 13 11.57 4.98 -13.55
N VAL A 14 11.18 4.83 -12.30
CA VAL A 14 12.04 4.23 -11.29
C VAL A 14 11.27 3.13 -10.57
N LYS A 15 11.94 2.00 -10.37
CA LYS A 15 11.39 0.88 -9.62
C LYS A 15 11.90 0.97 -8.20
N ILE A 16 11.00 0.99 -7.24
CA ILE A 16 11.35 1.07 -5.82
C ILE A 16 10.81 -0.18 -5.14
N VAL A 17 11.68 -0.87 -4.41
CA VAL A 17 11.30 -2.03 -3.62
C VAL A 17 11.36 -1.64 -2.15
N ALA A 18 10.23 -1.69 -1.48
CA ALA A 18 10.12 -1.37 -0.06
C ALA A 18 9.73 -2.61 0.71
N GLU A 19 10.42 -2.85 1.82
CA GLU A 19 10.10 -3.95 2.73
C GLU A 19 9.45 -3.42 4.00
N PHE A 20 8.43 -4.14 4.44
CA PHE A 20 7.71 -3.83 5.68
C PHE A 20 7.66 -5.08 6.55
N GLU A 21 7.58 -4.87 7.84
CA GLU A 21 7.34 -5.96 8.77
C GLU A 21 5.91 -6.48 8.59
N PRO A 22 5.68 -7.79 8.77
CA PRO A 22 4.33 -8.34 8.64
C PRO A 22 3.32 -7.67 9.56
N GLU A 23 3.78 -7.19 10.71
CA GLU A 23 2.94 -6.48 11.69
C GLU A 23 2.35 -5.18 11.11
N THR A 24 3.07 -4.55 10.18
CA THR A 24 2.60 -3.34 9.52
C THR A 24 1.31 -3.62 8.74
N LEU A 25 1.30 -4.71 7.99
CA LEU A 25 0.11 -5.10 7.24
C LEU A 25 -1.06 -5.41 8.18
N GLU A 26 -0.79 -6.07 9.31
CA GLU A 26 -1.83 -6.38 10.29
C GLU A 26 -2.49 -5.12 10.85
N LYS A 27 -1.71 -4.09 11.11
CA LYS A 27 -2.25 -2.80 11.55
C LYS A 27 -3.19 -2.20 10.52
N PHE A 28 -2.79 -2.24 9.26
CA PHE A 28 -3.62 -1.69 8.19
C PHE A 28 -4.84 -2.55 7.89
N LYS A 29 -4.76 -3.85 8.10
CA LYS A 29 -5.92 -4.74 8.01
C LYS A 29 -6.99 -4.32 9.04
N GLY A 30 -6.57 -4.02 10.27
CA GLY A 30 -7.49 -3.53 11.28
C GLY A 30 -8.17 -2.24 10.87
N LYS A 31 -7.41 -1.29 10.32
CA LYS A 31 -7.96 -0.03 9.82
C LYS A 31 -8.92 -0.27 8.64
N ALA A 32 -8.54 -1.15 7.72
CA ALA A 32 -9.37 -1.49 6.57
C ALA A 32 -10.70 -2.10 7.00
N ALA A 33 -10.67 -3.01 7.95
CA ALA A 33 -11.89 -3.63 8.48
C ALA A 33 -12.80 -2.58 9.11
N ARG A 34 -12.24 -1.63 9.84
CA ARG A 34 -13.02 -0.53 10.42
C ARG A 34 -13.67 0.33 9.35
N GLN A 35 -12.96 0.62 8.28
CA GLN A 35 -13.51 1.40 7.17
C GLN A 35 -14.65 0.66 6.48
N ILE A 36 -14.48 -0.62 6.24
CA ILE A 36 -15.52 -1.45 5.66
C ILE A 36 -16.74 -1.46 6.59
N ALA A 37 -16.53 -1.64 7.89
CA ALA A 37 -17.60 -1.65 8.87
C ALA A 37 -18.35 -0.33 8.92
N ALA A 38 -17.65 0.78 8.73
CA ALA A 38 -18.26 2.11 8.74
C ALA A 38 -19.09 2.38 7.49
N LYS A 39 -18.68 1.85 6.35
CA LYS A 39 -19.37 2.08 5.07
C LYS A 39 -20.47 1.07 4.79
N ALA A 40 -20.30 -0.16 5.23
CA ALA A 40 -21.23 -1.23 4.94
C ALA A 40 -22.23 -1.40 6.08
N LYS A 41 -23.46 -1.75 5.72
CA LYS A 41 -24.46 -2.12 6.70
C LYS A 41 -24.28 -3.59 7.03
N ILE A 42 -23.87 -3.87 8.24
CA ILE A 42 -23.66 -5.23 8.69
C ILE A 42 -24.81 -5.61 9.62
N PRO A 43 -25.59 -6.62 9.27
CA PRO A 43 -26.73 -7.03 10.10
C PRO A 43 -26.29 -7.34 11.54
N GLY A 44 -27.00 -6.79 12.50
CA GLY A 44 -26.73 -7.02 13.91
C GLY A 44 -25.69 -6.11 14.54
N PHE A 45 -25.05 -5.24 13.74
CA PHE A 45 -24.03 -4.33 14.25
C PHE A 45 -24.30 -2.91 13.79
N ARG A 46 -23.93 -1.94 14.60
CA ARG A 46 -23.95 -0.54 14.23
C ARG A 46 -22.79 -0.27 13.27
N PRO A 47 -22.90 0.73 12.37
CA PRO A 47 -21.79 1.10 11.51
C PRO A 47 -20.52 1.37 12.32
N GLY A 48 -19.42 0.74 11.92
CA GLY A 48 -18.14 0.88 12.59
C GLY A 48 -17.95 0.01 13.82
N LYS A 49 -18.95 -0.78 14.21
CA LYS A 49 -18.88 -1.61 15.43
C LYS A 49 -18.70 -3.09 15.17
N ALA A 50 -18.77 -3.54 13.92
CA ALA A 50 -18.57 -4.94 13.61
C ALA A 50 -17.13 -5.37 13.88
N PRO A 51 -16.92 -6.51 14.58
CA PRO A 51 -15.56 -7.00 14.81
C PRO A 51 -14.87 -7.45 13.53
N TYR A 52 -13.56 -7.50 13.58
CA TYR A 52 -12.75 -7.94 12.43
C TYR A 52 -13.21 -9.30 11.89
N ASP A 53 -13.46 -10.26 12.79
CA ASP A 53 -13.87 -11.61 12.39
C ASP A 53 -15.15 -11.61 11.57
N VAL A 54 -16.09 -10.75 11.92
CA VAL A 54 -17.36 -10.63 11.21
C VAL A 54 -17.12 -10.04 9.83
N ILE A 55 -16.29 -9.01 9.73
CA ILE A 55 -15.93 -8.40 8.47
C ILE A 55 -15.22 -9.42 7.56
N ALA A 56 -14.30 -10.18 8.12
CA ALA A 56 -13.57 -11.21 7.37
C ALA A 56 -14.49 -12.29 6.82
N ARG A 57 -15.53 -12.66 7.55
CA ARG A 57 -16.51 -13.65 7.09
C ARG A 57 -17.38 -13.13 5.97
N LEU A 58 -17.78 -11.87 6.06
CA LEU A 58 -18.71 -11.29 5.10
C LEU A 58 -18.04 -10.88 3.79
N TYR A 59 -16.87 -10.30 3.89
CA TYR A 59 -16.14 -9.75 2.74
C TYR A 59 -14.94 -10.57 2.32
N GLY A 60 -14.42 -11.40 3.21
CA GLY A 60 -13.24 -12.22 2.96
C GLY A 60 -11.94 -11.50 3.32
N GLU A 61 -10.95 -12.29 3.71
CA GLU A 61 -9.62 -11.79 4.07
C GLU A 61 -8.96 -11.04 2.90
N SER A 62 -9.16 -11.54 1.67
CA SER A 62 -8.60 -10.92 0.48
C SER A 62 -9.05 -9.48 0.29
N GLU A 63 -10.34 -9.25 0.52
CA GLU A 63 -10.92 -7.91 0.40
C GLU A 63 -10.32 -6.95 1.44
N ILE A 64 -10.23 -7.43 2.68
CA ILE A 64 -9.63 -6.64 3.76
C ILE A 64 -8.17 -6.35 3.45
N GLU A 65 -7.45 -7.35 2.95
CA GLU A 65 -6.05 -7.21 2.61
C GLU A 65 -5.82 -6.21 1.48
N ASP A 66 -6.65 -6.27 0.44
CA ASP A 66 -6.57 -5.32 -0.68
C ASP A 66 -6.80 -3.89 -0.19
N ASN A 67 -7.81 -3.70 0.65
CA ASN A 67 -8.07 -2.39 1.24
C ASN A 67 -6.93 -1.96 2.17
N ALA A 68 -6.37 -2.89 2.92
CA ALA A 68 -5.24 -2.61 3.81
C ALA A 68 -4.02 -2.15 3.02
N LEU A 69 -3.72 -2.83 1.92
CA LEU A 69 -2.61 -2.44 1.05
C LEU A 69 -2.82 -1.07 0.46
N GLU A 70 -4.04 -0.77 0.02
CA GLU A 70 -4.36 0.54 -0.52
C GLU A 70 -4.15 1.65 0.53
N LEU A 71 -4.63 1.43 1.75
CA LEU A 71 -4.43 2.36 2.86
C LEU A 71 -2.95 2.52 3.19
N MET A 72 -2.22 1.42 3.19
CA MET A 72 -0.78 1.44 3.47
C MET A 72 -0.04 2.23 2.40
N LEU A 73 -0.41 2.06 1.14
CA LEU A 73 0.16 2.81 0.04
C LEU A 73 -0.10 4.31 0.20
N GLN A 74 -1.33 4.69 0.50
CA GLN A 74 -1.68 6.10 0.68
C GLN A 74 -0.92 6.74 1.83
N ASP A 75 -0.75 5.99 2.91
CA ASP A 75 -0.11 6.48 4.13
C ASP A 75 1.41 6.48 4.01
N MET A 76 1.97 5.43 3.44
CA MET A 76 3.41 5.22 3.36
C MET A 76 4.07 5.73 2.08
N TYR A 77 3.30 5.94 1.03
CA TYR A 77 3.83 6.35 -0.27
C TYR A 77 4.69 7.61 -0.19
N PRO A 78 4.23 8.69 0.46
CA PRO A 78 5.06 9.89 0.60
C PRO A 78 6.36 9.61 1.35
N ALA A 79 6.31 8.77 2.37
CA ALA A 79 7.49 8.39 3.13
C ALA A 79 8.46 7.57 2.28
N ILE A 80 7.95 6.66 1.46
CA ILE A 80 8.78 5.85 0.55
C ILE A 80 9.50 6.75 -0.45
N LEU A 81 8.79 7.70 -1.04
CA LEU A 81 9.37 8.63 -1.99
C LEU A 81 10.44 9.48 -1.35
N LYS A 82 10.21 9.93 -0.14
CA LYS A 82 11.15 10.76 0.61
C LYS A 82 12.42 9.97 0.94
N GLU A 83 12.27 8.73 1.41
CA GLU A 83 13.39 7.85 1.70
C GLU A 83 14.19 7.52 0.44
N ALA A 84 13.51 7.31 -0.67
CA ALA A 84 14.15 7.01 -1.95
C ALA A 84 14.70 8.26 -2.63
N ASN A 85 14.38 9.45 -2.11
CA ASN A 85 14.76 10.73 -2.69
C ASN A 85 14.28 10.87 -4.14
N VAL A 86 13.01 10.52 -4.36
CA VAL A 86 12.39 10.52 -5.68
C VAL A 86 11.23 11.53 -5.70
N GLU A 87 11.19 12.35 -6.74
CA GLU A 87 10.05 13.24 -6.98
C GLU A 87 9.25 12.69 -8.15
N PRO A 88 8.03 12.19 -7.90
CA PRO A 88 7.24 11.60 -8.97
C PRO A 88 6.53 12.66 -9.81
N ALA A 89 6.46 12.42 -11.11
CA ALA A 89 5.68 13.27 -12.02
C ALA A 89 4.19 12.95 -11.93
N ALA A 90 3.87 11.72 -11.54
CA ALA A 90 2.50 11.23 -11.43
C ALA A 90 2.45 10.14 -10.36
N PRO A 91 1.26 9.76 -9.90
CA PRO A 91 1.14 8.67 -8.93
C PRO A 91 1.78 7.38 -9.45
N GLY A 92 2.58 6.73 -8.61
CA GLY A 92 3.19 5.46 -8.96
C GLY A 92 2.19 4.32 -8.86
N ASN A 93 2.56 3.20 -9.46
CA ASN A 93 1.76 1.99 -9.45
C ASN A 93 2.46 0.89 -8.69
N LEU A 94 1.68 0.10 -7.96
CA LEU A 94 2.18 -1.11 -7.33
C LEU A 94 2.29 -2.18 -8.41
N GLU A 95 3.51 -2.65 -8.64
CA GLU A 95 3.77 -3.65 -9.67
C GLU A 95 3.71 -5.06 -9.13
N ASP A 96 4.23 -5.27 -7.92
CA ASP A 96 4.31 -6.59 -7.34
C ASP A 96 4.19 -6.54 -5.82
N ILE A 97 3.68 -7.62 -5.26
CA ILE A 97 3.53 -7.81 -3.82
C ILE A 97 4.10 -9.18 -3.48
N ASP A 98 5.10 -9.21 -2.63
CA ASP A 98 5.67 -10.45 -2.12
C ASP A 98 5.37 -10.56 -0.63
N LYS A 99 4.62 -11.58 -0.25
CA LYS A 99 4.27 -11.86 1.13
C LYS A 99 5.07 -13.06 1.62
N GLY A 100 6.33 -12.83 1.92
CA GLY A 100 7.16 -13.86 2.50
C GLY A 100 7.33 -13.64 4.00
N GLU A 101 8.52 -13.80 4.50
CA GLU A 101 8.84 -13.49 5.90
C GLU A 101 8.67 -12.00 6.17
N THR A 102 8.88 -11.18 5.15
CA THR A 102 8.60 -9.75 5.19
C THR A 102 7.66 -9.42 4.04
N LEU A 103 6.91 -8.35 4.21
CA LEU A 103 6.06 -7.83 3.14
C LEU A 103 6.92 -6.95 2.24
N ARG A 104 7.07 -7.34 0.99
CA ARG A 104 7.84 -6.58 0.02
C ARG A 104 6.94 -6.06 -1.07
N LEU A 105 6.94 -4.75 -1.23
CA LEU A 105 6.14 -4.08 -2.24
C LEU A 105 7.05 -3.46 -3.29
N THR A 106 6.73 -3.70 -4.55
CA THR A 106 7.49 -3.15 -5.67
C THR A 106 6.63 -2.10 -6.36
N PHE A 107 7.15 -0.88 -6.42
CA PHE A 107 6.47 0.25 -7.05
C PHE A 107 7.20 0.69 -8.30
N VAL A 108 6.45 1.11 -9.29
CA VAL A 108 7.01 1.79 -10.46
C VAL A 108 6.48 3.22 -10.43
N VAL A 109 7.39 4.18 -10.32
CA VAL A 109 7.07 5.59 -10.17
C VAL A 109 7.51 6.32 -11.42
N PRO A 110 6.59 6.98 -12.15
CA PRO A 110 6.98 7.79 -13.29
C PRO A 110 7.66 9.07 -12.82
N LEU A 111 8.74 9.42 -13.51
CA LEU A 111 9.50 10.63 -13.23
C LEU A 111 9.27 11.61 -14.36
N GLU A 112 9.41 12.89 -14.07
CA GLU A 112 9.41 13.88 -15.12
C GLU A 112 10.60 13.64 -16.05
N PRO A 113 10.39 13.71 -17.37
CA PRO A 113 11.50 13.66 -18.28
C PRO A 113 12.45 14.80 -17.89
N THR A 114 13.64 14.43 -17.50
CA THR A 114 14.64 15.44 -17.21
C THR A 114 14.98 16.10 -18.53
N VAL A 115 14.40 17.23 -18.77
CA VAL A 115 14.92 18.05 -19.84
C VAL A 115 16.26 18.51 -19.33
N ASP A 116 17.21 17.72 -19.61
CA ASP A 116 18.55 18.09 -19.25
C ASP A 116 18.94 19.24 -20.13
N LEU A 117 18.90 20.37 -19.57
CA LEU A 117 19.30 21.58 -20.24
C LEU A 117 20.81 21.70 -20.30
N GLY A 118 21.38 20.66 -20.09
CA GLY A 118 22.81 20.49 -20.16
C GLY A 118 23.63 20.95 -19.48
#